data_05be740bc8a1bc2441ce73743937cab4
#
_entry.id   05be740bc8a1bc2441ce73743937cab4
#
_cell.length_a   1.000
_cell.length_b   1.000
_cell.length_c   1.000
_cell.angle_alpha   90.00
_cell.angle_beta   90.00
_cell.angle_gamma   90.00
#
_symmetry.space_group_name_H-M   'P 1'
#
loop_
_entity.id
_entity.type
_entity.pdbx_description
1 polymer ?
#
loop_
_entity_poly.entity_id
_entity_poly.type
_entity_poly.pdbx_seq_one_letter_code
_entity_poly.pdbx_strand_id
1 'polypeptide(L)'
;EYILNFSNKEKATKYLYGLSFIESFIFPIPPDVLLAPIALTKKYSWLKIAFNTTVFSVLGGLVGYIIGLYLYELSFLNKIIDEKVFLEVKRLFNEHGIIIIIIAGFTPLPFKAFTITAGYMSLSILPFLLASFIGRALRFFLVAGLFHYFGIKVANKIKNYFEYLGWIIISILIYSIYLKFF
;
A
#
# COMPACT_ATOMS: atom_id res chain seq x y z
N GLU A 1 -1.75 20.28 14.29
CA GLU A 1 -2.13 20.16 15.73
C GLU A 1 -3.27 19.17 15.95
N TYR A 2 -4.39 19.24 15.22
CA TYR A 2 -5.56 18.37 15.41
C TYR A 2 -5.20 16.86 15.24
N ILE A 3 -4.42 16.49 14.22
CA ILE A 3 -4.01 15.09 13.95
C ILE A 3 -3.07 14.60 15.07
N LEU A 4 -2.16 15.43 15.58
CA LEU A 4 -1.28 15.06 16.69
C LEU A 4 -2.06 14.86 18.00
N ASN A 5 -3.04 15.71 18.28
CA ASN A 5 -3.94 15.55 19.42
C ASN A 5 -4.79 14.28 19.33
N PHE A 6 -5.25 13.93 18.11
CA PHE A 6 -5.97 12.69 17.86
C PHE A 6 -5.05 11.47 18.05
N SER A 7 -3.79 11.54 17.59
CA SER A 7 -2.82 10.43 17.66
C SER A 7 -2.46 10.03 19.10
N ASN A 8 -2.66 10.92 20.06
CA ASN A 8 -2.49 10.64 21.48
C ASN A 8 -3.66 9.88 22.11
N LYS A 9 -4.82 9.76 21.44
CA LYS A 9 -5.98 9.04 21.97
C LYS A 9 -5.78 7.53 21.82
N GLU A 10 -6.27 6.75 22.79
CA GLU A 10 -6.19 5.27 22.75
C GLU A 10 -6.83 4.64 21.52
N LYS A 11 -7.85 5.29 20.99
CA LYS A 11 -8.56 4.81 19.79
C LYS A 11 -7.79 5.04 18.48
N ALA A 12 -6.75 5.88 18.46
CA ALA A 12 -6.03 6.23 17.23
C ALA A 12 -5.44 5.02 16.49
N THR A 13 -4.87 4.07 17.24
CA THR A 13 -4.32 2.84 16.65
C THR A 13 -5.41 1.96 16.02
N LYS A 14 -6.61 1.89 16.62
CA LYS A 14 -7.74 1.14 16.06
C LYS A 14 -8.20 1.74 14.74
N TYR A 15 -8.29 3.07 14.66
CA TYR A 15 -8.60 3.77 13.40
C TYR A 15 -7.53 3.58 12.33
N LEU A 16 -6.25 3.58 12.72
CA LEU A 16 -5.14 3.28 11.81
C LEU A 16 -5.29 1.88 11.20
N TYR A 17 -5.55 0.87 12.02
CA TYR A 17 -5.70 -0.51 11.55
C TYR A 17 -6.92 -0.68 10.64
N GLY A 18 -8.06 -0.09 11.02
CA GLY A 18 -9.26 -0.06 10.19
C GLY A 18 -9.04 0.64 8.85
N LEU A 19 -8.36 1.79 8.86
CA LEU A 19 -8.00 2.52 7.65
C LEU A 19 -7.07 1.68 6.75
N SER A 20 -6.06 1.03 7.34
CA SER A 20 -5.12 0.19 6.59
C SER A 20 -5.81 -1.01 5.94
N PHE A 21 -6.80 -1.59 6.61
CA PHE A 21 -7.62 -2.67 6.07
C PHE A 21 -8.45 -2.19 4.87
N ILE A 22 -9.21 -1.11 5.04
CA ILE A 22 -10.15 -0.61 4.02
C ILE A 22 -9.40 -0.01 2.81
N GLU A 23 -8.27 0.66 3.01
CA GLU A 23 -7.44 1.23 1.93
C GLU A 23 -7.00 0.15 0.93
N SER A 24 -6.71 -1.03 1.42
CA SER A 24 -6.13 -2.10 0.61
C SER A 24 -7.08 -2.69 -0.45
N PHE A 25 -8.39 -2.34 -0.43
CA PHE A 25 -9.35 -2.81 -1.43
C PHE A 25 -10.36 -1.75 -1.91
N ILE A 26 -10.58 -0.65 -1.18
CA ILE A 26 -11.59 0.34 -1.57
C ILE A 26 -11.14 1.79 -1.39
N PHE A 27 -10.59 2.14 -0.22
CA PHE A 27 -10.42 3.52 0.21
C PHE A 27 -9.15 4.17 -0.34
N PRO A 28 -9.17 5.46 -0.74
CA PRO A 28 -8.01 6.09 -1.39
C PRO A 28 -7.03 6.76 -0.42
N ILE A 29 -7.33 6.82 0.90
CA ILE A 29 -6.47 7.53 1.86
C ILE A 29 -5.40 6.59 2.41
N PRO A 30 -4.11 6.89 2.21
CA PRO A 30 -3.03 6.06 2.69
C PRO A 30 -2.97 6.03 4.24
N PRO A 31 -2.73 4.87 4.85
CA PRO A 31 -2.61 4.73 6.31
C PRO A 31 -1.46 5.57 6.90
N ASP A 32 -0.47 5.95 6.10
CA ASP A 32 0.66 6.77 6.49
C ASP A 32 0.24 8.09 7.15
N VAL A 33 -0.93 8.63 6.77
CA VAL A 33 -1.51 9.86 7.36
C VAL A 33 -1.76 9.73 8.86
N LEU A 34 -2.07 8.52 9.34
CA LEU A 34 -2.25 8.23 10.77
C LEU A 34 -1.01 7.55 11.38
N LEU A 35 -0.34 6.67 10.61
CA LEU A 35 0.83 5.94 11.09
C LEU A 35 1.97 6.88 11.52
N ALA A 36 2.29 7.87 10.69
CA ALA A 36 3.38 8.80 10.94
C ALA A 36 3.17 9.64 12.22
N PRO A 37 2.03 10.33 12.43
CA PRO A 37 1.79 11.08 13.66
C PRO A 37 1.71 10.16 14.91
N ILE A 38 1.15 8.95 14.81
CA ILE A 38 1.11 8.01 15.94
C ILE A 38 2.53 7.58 16.33
N ALA A 39 3.39 7.27 15.34
CA ALA A 39 4.79 6.92 15.59
C ALA A 39 5.59 8.06 16.25
N LEU A 40 5.28 9.32 15.89
CA LEU A 40 5.88 10.52 16.50
C LEU A 40 5.58 10.68 17.99
N THR A 41 4.39 10.26 18.44
CA THR A 41 3.99 10.44 19.86
C THR A 41 4.86 9.62 20.83
N LYS A 42 5.55 8.58 20.33
CA LYS A 42 6.35 7.63 21.13
C LYS A 42 5.55 6.94 22.26
N LYS A 43 4.24 7.11 22.27
CA LYS A 43 3.34 6.50 23.27
C LYS A 43 3.23 4.98 23.06
N TYR A 44 3.35 4.53 21.81
CA TYR A 44 3.22 3.13 21.44
C TYR A 44 4.52 2.63 20.82
N SER A 45 4.79 1.33 20.94
CA SER A 45 5.90 0.72 20.21
C SER A 45 5.70 0.85 18.70
N TRP A 46 6.58 1.56 18.04
CA TRP A 46 6.53 1.76 16.60
C TRP A 46 6.58 0.45 15.81
N LEU A 47 7.31 -0.57 16.33
CA LEU A 47 7.34 -1.91 15.76
C LEU A 47 5.97 -2.58 15.78
N LYS A 48 5.27 -2.51 16.93
CA LYS A 48 3.91 -3.06 17.06
C LYS A 48 2.92 -2.36 16.13
N ILE A 49 3.02 -1.03 16.04
CA ILE A 49 2.12 -0.25 15.17
C ILE A 49 2.36 -0.62 13.71
N ALA A 50 3.62 -0.65 13.26
CA ALA A 50 3.98 -1.01 11.90
C ALA A 50 3.55 -2.45 11.55
N PHE A 51 3.81 -3.41 12.44
CA PHE A 51 3.43 -4.80 12.24
C PHE A 51 1.91 -4.97 12.13
N ASN A 52 1.14 -4.42 13.07
CA ASN A 52 -0.31 -4.52 13.03
C ASN A 52 -0.89 -3.82 11.79
N THR A 53 -0.38 -2.64 11.43
CA THR A 53 -0.78 -1.94 10.20
C THR A 53 -0.54 -2.82 8.97
N THR A 54 0.61 -3.51 8.91
CA THR A 54 0.95 -4.47 7.84
C THR A 54 -0.07 -5.61 7.81
N VAL A 55 -0.33 -6.26 8.96
CA VAL A 55 -1.26 -7.39 9.03
C VAL A 55 -2.65 -6.98 8.55
N PHE A 56 -3.19 -5.85 9.06
CA PHE A 56 -4.51 -5.36 8.64
C PHE A 56 -4.54 -4.97 7.16
N SER A 57 -3.46 -4.40 6.61
CA SER A 57 -3.35 -4.12 5.18
C SER A 57 -3.38 -5.39 4.33
N VAL A 58 -2.65 -6.43 4.74
CA VAL A 58 -2.64 -7.72 4.02
C VAL A 58 -4.00 -8.41 4.09
N LEU A 59 -4.67 -8.36 5.24
CA LEU A 59 -6.05 -8.86 5.37
C LEU A 59 -7.02 -8.11 4.45
N GLY A 60 -6.90 -6.79 4.37
CA GLY A 60 -7.65 -5.99 3.39
C GLY A 60 -7.30 -6.35 1.95
N GLY A 61 -6.02 -6.56 1.66
CA GLY A 61 -5.54 -7.04 0.37
C GLY A 61 -6.14 -8.40 -0.03
N LEU A 62 -6.30 -9.30 0.96
CA LEU A 62 -6.98 -10.58 0.75
C LEU A 62 -8.46 -10.39 0.36
N VAL A 63 -9.14 -9.43 0.98
CA VAL A 63 -10.51 -9.05 0.57
C VAL A 63 -10.51 -8.54 -0.86
N GLY A 64 -9.57 -7.66 -1.23
CA GLY A 64 -9.41 -7.19 -2.61
C GLY A 64 -9.16 -8.33 -3.60
N TYR A 65 -8.33 -9.29 -3.23
CA TYR A 65 -8.08 -10.49 -4.02
C TYR A 65 -9.36 -11.32 -4.23
N ILE A 66 -10.14 -11.56 -3.17
CA ILE A 66 -11.41 -12.28 -3.24
C ILE A 66 -12.42 -11.53 -4.13
N ILE A 67 -12.49 -10.21 -4.02
CA ILE A 67 -13.31 -9.36 -4.90
C ILE A 67 -12.91 -9.57 -6.37
N GLY A 68 -11.61 -9.53 -6.68
CA GLY A 68 -11.12 -9.78 -8.03
C GLY A 68 -11.43 -11.18 -8.54
N LEU A 69 -11.32 -12.18 -7.67
CA LEU A 69 -11.53 -13.58 -8.03
C LEU A 69 -12.99 -13.90 -8.37
N TYR A 70 -13.95 -13.39 -7.60
CA TYR A 70 -15.35 -13.80 -7.66
C TYR A 70 -16.30 -12.74 -8.21
N LEU A 71 -15.96 -11.46 -8.09
CA LEU A 71 -16.88 -10.35 -8.34
C LEU A 71 -16.46 -9.47 -9.51
N TYR A 72 -15.42 -9.84 -10.26
CA TYR A 72 -14.89 -9.02 -11.35
C TYR A 72 -15.93 -8.70 -12.45
N GLU A 73 -16.86 -9.61 -12.72
CA GLU A 73 -17.90 -9.41 -13.75
C GLU A 73 -18.97 -8.38 -13.32
N LEU A 74 -19.02 -7.99 -12.04
CA LEU A 74 -19.97 -7.02 -11.56
C LEU A 74 -19.55 -5.61 -11.95
N SER A 75 -20.42 -4.90 -12.66
CA SER A 75 -20.19 -3.53 -13.17
C SER A 75 -19.79 -2.49 -12.11
N PHE A 76 -20.00 -2.80 -10.81
CA PHE A 76 -19.57 -1.91 -9.73
C PHE A 76 -18.06 -1.82 -9.54
N LEU A 77 -17.27 -2.82 -9.99
CA LEU A 77 -15.81 -2.83 -9.88
C LEU A 77 -15.17 -1.70 -10.68
N ASN A 78 -15.77 -1.28 -11.79
CA ASN A 78 -15.34 -0.10 -12.56
C ASN A 78 -15.39 1.20 -11.74
N LYS A 79 -16.15 1.21 -10.63
CA LYS A 79 -16.18 2.32 -9.67
C LYS A 79 -15.03 2.26 -8.64
N ILE A 80 -14.42 1.09 -8.45
CA ILE A 80 -13.33 0.88 -7.48
C ILE A 80 -11.98 1.07 -8.15
N ILE A 81 -11.83 0.58 -9.40
CA ILE A 81 -10.59 0.68 -10.18
C ILE A 81 -10.96 1.21 -11.57
N ASP A 82 -10.22 2.20 -12.03
CA ASP A 82 -10.26 2.65 -13.42
C ASP A 82 -9.81 1.52 -14.35
N GLU A 83 -10.52 1.33 -15.47
CA GLU A 83 -10.24 0.26 -16.43
C GLU A 83 -8.82 0.35 -17.00
N LYS A 84 -8.30 1.55 -17.26
CA LYS A 84 -6.93 1.76 -17.74
C LYS A 84 -5.91 1.28 -16.70
N VAL A 85 -6.13 1.61 -15.43
CA VAL A 85 -5.28 1.16 -14.32
C VAL A 85 -5.32 -0.36 -14.20
N PHE A 86 -6.49 -0.97 -14.35
CA PHE A 86 -6.65 -2.42 -14.31
C PHE A 86 -5.86 -3.12 -15.44
N LEU A 87 -6.00 -2.65 -16.67
CA LEU A 87 -5.29 -3.22 -17.83
C LEU A 87 -3.77 -3.07 -17.70
N GLU A 88 -3.31 -1.93 -17.20
CA GLU A 88 -1.89 -1.70 -16.97
C GLU A 88 -1.33 -2.63 -15.88
N VAL A 89 -2.03 -2.79 -14.77
CA VAL A 89 -1.63 -3.71 -13.69
C VAL A 89 -1.60 -5.15 -14.20
N LYS A 90 -2.59 -5.57 -15.01
CA LYS A 90 -2.60 -6.90 -15.64
C LYS A 90 -1.37 -7.12 -16.53
N ARG A 91 -0.97 -6.10 -17.30
CA ARG A 91 0.25 -6.15 -18.11
C ARG A 91 1.49 -6.31 -17.24
N LEU A 92 1.61 -5.51 -16.18
CA LEU A 92 2.74 -5.60 -15.24
C LEU A 92 2.85 -6.98 -14.58
N PHE A 93 1.73 -7.64 -14.26
CA PHE A 93 1.74 -9.02 -13.77
C PHE A 93 2.26 -10.02 -14.81
N ASN A 94 1.88 -9.86 -16.06
CA ASN A 94 2.34 -10.74 -17.16
C ASN A 94 3.84 -10.58 -17.42
N GLU A 95 4.39 -9.37 -17.27
CA GLU A 95 5.80 -9.07 -17.52
C GLU A 95 6.70 -9.39 -16.33
N HIS A 96 6.26 -9.07 -15.12
CA HIS A 96 7.09 -9.08 -13.91
C HIS A 96 6.65 -10.12 -12.85
N GLY A 97 5.52 -10.78 -13.07
CA GLY A 97 4.98 -11.75 -12.12
C GLY A 97 4.65 -11.15 -10.76
N ILE A 98 4.79 -11.99 -9.73
CA ILE A 98 4.40 -11.65 -8.36
C ILE A 98 5.25 -10.53 -7.72
N ILE A 99 6.45 -10.27 -8.23
CA ILE A 99 7.37 -9.24 -7.69
C ILE A 99 6.72 -7.85 -7.75
N ILE A 100 5.84 -7.61 -8.72
CA ILE A 100 5.15 -6.33 -8.85
C ILE A 100 4.28 -5.99 -7.63
N ILE A 101 3.82 -6.99 -6.88
CA ILE A 101 3.06 -6.79 -5.63
C ILE A 101 3.96 -6.21 -4.54
N ILE A 102 5.22 -6.67 -4.45
CA ILE A 102 6.19 -6.13 -3.48
C ILE A 102 6.45 -4.66 -3.81
N ILE A 103 6.68 -4.35 -5.08
CA ILE A 103 6.92 -2.99 -5.55
C ILE A 103 5.70 -2.10 -5.27
N ALA A 104 4.50 -2.55 -5.63
CA ALA A 104 3.27 -1.81 -5.38
C ALA A 104 2.98 -1.59 -3.89
N GLY A 105 3.26 -2.61 -3.05
CA GLY A 105 3.09 -2.51 -1.61
C GLY A 105 4.04 -1.51 -0.94
N PHE A 106 5.25 -1.35 -1.49
CA PHE A 106 6.26 -0.42 -0.98
C PHE A 106 6.08 1.00 -1.51
N THR A 107 5.74 1.15 -2.79
CA THR A 107 5.61 2.44 -3.49
C THR A 107 4.24 3.10 -3.26
N PRO A 108 4.05 4.39 -3.63
CA PRO A 108 2.77 5.07 -3.51
C PRO A 108 1.73 4.64 -4.57
N LEU A 109 1.91 3.49 -5.20
CA LEU A 109 0.94 2.94 -6.15
C LEU A 109 -0.37 2.56 -5.45
N PRO A 110 -1.52 2.61 -6.16
CA PRO A 110 -2.81 2.22 -5.58
C PRO A 110 -2.86 0.71 -5.35
N PHE A 111 -2.49 0.26 -4.15
CA PHE A 111 -2.36 -1.14 -3.79
C PHE A 111 -3.63 -1.96 -4.08
N LYS A 112 -4.81 -1.35 -3.91
CA LYS A 112 -6.10 -1.97 -4.24
C LYS A 112 -6.19 -2.46 -5.69
N ALA A 113 -5.59 -1.76 -6.65
CA ALA A 113 -5.59 -2.17 -8.05
C ALA A 113 -4.83 -3.50 -8.22
N PHE A 114 -3.70 -3.64 -7.53
CA PHE A 114 -2.88 -4.87 -7.60
C PHE A 114 -3.56 -6.04 -6.89
N THR A 115 -4.21 -5.82 -5.74
CA THR A 115 -4.90 -6.88 -5.02
C THR A 115 -6.07 -7.44 -5.81
N ILE A 116 -6.91 -6.57 -6.39
CA ILE A 116 -8.08 -6.98 -7.18
C ILE A 116 -7.63 -7.65 -8.51
N THR A 117 -6.64 -7.07 -9.21
CA THR A 117 -6.12 -7.68 -10.45
C THR A 117 -5.46 -9.02 -10.20
N ALA A 118 -4.74 -9.20 -9.08
CA ALA A 118 -4.14 -10.48 -8.69
C ALA A 118 -5.22 -11.57 -8.51
N GLY A 119 -6.34 -11.21 -7.88
CA GLY A 119 -7.49 -12.11 -7.73
C GLY A 119 -8.13 -12.44 -9.08
N TYR A 120 -8.38 -11.43 -9.93
CA TYR A 120 -8.90 -11.63 -11.29
C TYR A 120 -8.03 -12.57 -12.13
N MET A 121 -6.71 -12.44 -12.02
CA MET A 121 -5.77 -13.34 -12.71
C MET A 121 -5.61 -14.70 -12.02
N SER A 122 -6.33 -14.94 -10.93
CA SER A 122 -6.26 -16.20 -10.15
C SER A 122 -4.83 -16.57 -9.73
N LEU A 123 -4.01 -15.58 -9.37
CA LEU A 123 -2.65 -15.83 -8.93
C LEU A 123 -2.65 -16.69 -7.66
N SER A 124 -1.61 -17.50 -7.47
CA SER A 124 -1.48 -18.34 -6.28
C SER A 124 -1.53 -17.51 -5.01
N ILE A 125 -2.45 -17.83 -4.10
CA ILE A 125 -2.77 -17.02 -2.91
C ILE A 125 -1.58 -16.89 -1.95
N LEU A 126 -0.80 -17.95 -1.73
CA LEU A 126 0.32 -17.93 -0.80
C LEU A 126 1.44 -16.99 -1.25
N PRO A 127 1.97 -17.06 -2.50
CA PRO A 127 2.90 -16.06 -3.01
C PRO A 127 2.34 -14.64 -2.98
N PHE A 128 1.04 -14.45 -3.29
CA PHE A 128 0.38 -13.16 -3.19
C PHE A 128 0.42 -12.58 -1.77
N LEU A 129 0.07 -13.38 -0.75
CA LEU A 129 0.07 -12.94 0.65
C LEU A 129 1.49 -12.62 1.14
N LEU A 130 2.49 -13.46 0.79
CA LEU A 130 3.88 -13.24 1.15
C LEU A 130 4.45 -11.95 0.51
N ALA A 131 4.21 -11.76 -0.80
CA ALA A 131 4.65 -10.56 -1.50
C ALA A 131 3.97 -9.30 -0.96
N SER A 132 2.66 -9.36 -0.69
CA SER A 132 1.89 -8.29 -0.06
C SER A 132 2.45 -7.94 1.33
N PHE A 133 2.72 -8.95 2.14
CA PHE A 133 3.28 -8.76 3.48
C PHE A 133 4.65 -8.10 3.41
N ILE A 134 5.56 -8.58 2.57
CA ILE A 134 6.90 -8.02 2.41
C ILE A 134 6.83 -6.56 1.95
N GLY A 135 6.08 -6.26 0.90
CA GLY A 135 5.99 -4.91 0.35
C GLY A 135 5.39 -3.91 1.36
N ARG A 136 4.29 -4.28 2.01
CA ARG A 136 3.61 -3.44 3.02
C ARG A 136 4.43 -3.32 4.31
N ALA A 137 5.10 -4.40 4.76
CA ALA A 137 6.00 -4.35 5.90
C ALA A 137 7.13 -3.35 5.65
N LEU A 138 7.86 -3.49 4.55
CA LEU A 138 8.95 -2.58 4.20
C LEU A 138 8.49 -1.11 4.27
N ARG A 139 7.32 -0.78 3.70
CA ARG A 139 6.75 0.56 3.74
C ARG A 139 6.43 1.03 5.15
N PHE A 140 5.64 0.27 5.90
CA PHE A 140 5.14 0.73 7.20
C PHE A 140 6.23 0.75 8.28
N PHE A 141 7.16 -0.21 8.27
CA PHE A 141 8.31 -0.18 9.16
C PHE A 141 9.23 1.00 8.84
N LEU A 142 9.45 1.28 7.56
CA LEU A 142 10.23 2.44 7.15
C LEU A 142 9.56 3.75 7.63
N VAL A 143 8.28 3.95 7.32
CA VAL A 143 7.56 5.17 7.71
C VAL A 143 7.53 5.31 9.23
N ALA A 144 7.08 4.28 9.97
CA ALA A 144 7.00 4.34 11.42
C ALA A 144 8.36 4.58 12.08
N GLY A 145 9.41 3.89 11.62
CA GLY A 145 10.77 4.06 12.11
C GLY A 145 11.32 5.45 11.86
N LEU A 146 11.16 5.99 10.65
CA LEU A 146 11.61 7.34 10.30
C LEU A 146 11.00 8.40 11.22
N PHE A 147 9.67 8.36 11.39
CA PHE A 147 8.98 9.33 12.24
C PHE A 147 9.31 9.16 13.73
N HIS A 148 9.48 7.92 14.18
CA HIS A 148 9.82 7.63 15.58
C HIS A 148 11.21 8.13 15.97
N TYR A 149 12.24 7.87 15.13
CA TYR A 149 13.63 8.20 15.46
C TYR A 149 14.02 9.63 15.08
N PHE A 150 13.61 10.11 13.93
CA PHE A 150 14.10 11.38 13.37
C PHE A 150 13.16 12.56 13.55
N GLY A 151 11.93 12.32 14.00
CA GLY A 151 10.94 13.37 14.16
C GLY A 151 10.41 13.93 12.82
N ILE A 152 9.52 14.93 12.91
CA ILE A 152 8.73 15.39 11.75
C ILE A 152 9.57 16.05 10.65
N LYS A 153 10.59 16.86 11.02
CA LYS A 153 11.36 17.64 10.06
C LYS A 153 12.21 16.75 9.15
N VAL A 154 12.95 15.82 9.74
CA VAL A 154 13.84 14.93 9.01
C VAL A 154 13.04 13.83 8.31
N ALA A 155 12.03 13.28 8.97
CA ALA A 155 11.18 12.23 8.42
C ALA A 155 10.42 12.71 7.17
N ASN A 156 9.88 13.94 7.16
CA ASN A 156 9.22 14.49 5.97
C ASN A 156 10.22 14.68 4.81
N LYS A 157 11.43 15.14 5.09
CA LYS A 157 12.46 15.28 4.05
C LYS A 157 12.80 13.92 3.43
N ILE A 158 13.02 12.90 4.26
CA ILE A 158 13.32 11.54 3.79
C ILE A 158 12.12 10.91 3.05
N LYS A 159 10.89 11.08 3.58
CA LYS A 159 9.67 10.60 2.93
C LYS A 159 9.51 11.19 1.52
N ASN A 160 9.75 12.47 1.35
CA ASN A 160 9.70 13.09 0.03
C ASN A 160 10.73 12.46 -0.93
N TYR A 161 11.96 12.18 -0.46
CA TYR A 161 12.94 11.46 -1.29
C TYR A 161 12.46 10.07 -1.70
N PHE A 162 11.81 9.32 -0.81
CA PHE A 162 11.24 8.01 -1.14
C PHE A 162 10.06 8.11 -2.11
N GLU A 163 9.21 9.14 -1.98
CA GLU A 163 8.16 9.40 -2.95
C GLU A 163 8.75 9.75 -4.33
N TYR A 164 9.79 10.60 -4.40
CA TYR A 164 10.51 10.88 -5.64
C TYR A 164 11.16 9.62 -6.24
N LEU A 165 11.81 8.80 -5.43
CA LEU A 165 12.36 7.52 -5.89
C LEU A 165 11.27 6.59 -6.43
N GLY A 166 10.11 6.52 -5.77
CA GLY A 166 8.94 5.79 -6.26
C GLY A 166 8.50 6.26 -7.64
N TRP A 167 8.37 7.59 -7.81
CA TRP A 167 8.03 8.19 -9.11
C TRP A 167 9.10 7.96 -10.18
N ILE A 168 10.39 7.99 -9.80
CA ILE A 168 11.50 7.66 -10.71
C ILE A 168 11.41 6.20 -11.16
N ILE A 169 11.17 5.26 -10.23
CA ILE A 169 10.99 3.83 -10.58
C ILE A 169 9.81 3.65 -11.52
N ILE A 170 8.68 4.31 -11.24
CA ILE A 170 7.49 4.30 -12.12
C ILE A 170 7.84 4.85 -13.50
N SER A 171 8.54 5.98 -13.56
CA SER A 171 8.95 6.61 -14.83
C SER A 171 9.90 5.72 -15.63
N ILE A 172 10.85 5.05 -14.96
CA ILE A 172 11.76 4.09 -15.58
C ILE A 172 10.98 2.89 -16.12
N LEU A 173 10.01 2.36 -15.37
CA LEU A 173 9.15 1.27 -15.83
C LEU A 173 8.34 1.69 -17.05
N ILE A 174 7.70 2.87 -17.01
CA ILE A 174 6.94 3.41 -18.15
C ILE A 174 7.86 3.63 -19.35
N TYR A 175 9.07 4.19 -19.15
CA TYR A 175 10.03 4.42 -20.23
C TYR A 175 10.57 3.12 -20.82
N SER A 176 10.89 2.11 -20.00
CA SER A 176 11.28 0.78 -20.45
C SER A 176 10.20 0.11 -21.28
N ILE A 177 8.95 0.34 -20.92
CA ILE A 177 7.78 -0.11 -21.66
C ILE A 177 7.66 0.61 -23.02
N TYR A 178 7.83 1.94 -23.01
CA TYR A 178 7.79 2.75 -24.23
C TYR A 178 8.84 2.29 -25.25
N LEU A 179 10.10 2.05 -24.82
CA LEU A 179 11.18 1.56 -25.66
C LEU A 179 10.95 0.16 -26.25
N LYS A 180 10.08 -0.65 -25.64
CA LYS A 180 9.77 -2.00 -26.11
C LYS A 180 8.64 -2.03 -27.14
N PHE A 181 7.93 -0.90 -27.30
CA PHE A 181 6.79 -0.74 -28.22
C PHE A 181 7.09 0.18 -29.42
N PHE A 182 8.20 0.90 -29.37
CA PHE A 182 8.71 1.74 -30.46
C PHE A 182 10.16 1.38 -30.80
#